data_af81e64ad1a4fb489ff44e66e308e085
#
_entry.id   af81e64ad1a4fb489ff44e66e308e085
#
_cell.length_a   1.000
_cell.length_b   1.000
_cell.length_c   1.000
_cell.angle_alpha   90.00
_cell.angle_beta   90.00
_cell.angle_gamma   90.00
#
_symmetry.space_group_name_H-M   'P 1'
#
loop_
_entity.id
_entity.type
_entity.pdbx_description
1 polymer ?
#
loop_
_entity_poly.entity_id
_entity_poly.type
_entity_poly.pdbx_seq_one_letter_code
_entity_poly.pdbx_strand_id
1 'polypeptide(L)'
;MAVNSVTVIGNLGATPEVRTLPSGQSVANLSLATTERFTDRNGGKQQRTEWHRIVAFGKLAETCAEYLSKGRQVYVEGRLTTRAYDAKDGSGKRYRTEIVARQIRFLGRRGDAAGQPAASEAPF
;
A
#
# COMPACT_ATOMS: atom_id res chain seq x y z
N MET A 1 24.86 10.81 -1.35
CA MET A 1 23.98 10.29 -0.32
C MET A 1 22.56 10.73 -0.57
N ALA A 2 21.61 9.90 -0.32
CA ALA A 2 20.21 10.23 -0.56
C ALA A 2 19.31 9.61 0.48
N VAL A 3 18.16 10.23 0.69
CA VAL A 3 17.15 9.65 1.55
C VAL A 3 15.92 9.45 0.67
N ASN A 4 15.36 8.25 0.69
CA ASN A 4 14.15 7.98 -0.06
C ASN A 4 13.31 7.07 0.83
N SER A 5 12.38 7.65 1.54
CA SER A 5 11.59 6.93 2.52
C SER A 5 10.17 7.43 2.49
N VAL A 6 9.23 6.52 2.49
CA VAL A 6 7.81 6.84 2.51
C VAL A 6 7.15 5.99 3.57
N THR A 7 6.32 6.62 4.39
CA THR A 7 5.57 5.90 5.41
C THR A 7 4.12 6.30 5.28
N VAL A 8 3.23 5.33 5.14
CA VAL A 8 1.81 5.61 5.04
C VAL A 8 1.02 4.62 5.88
N ILE A 9 -0.10 5.06 6.40
CA ILE A 9 -1.05 4.19 7.07
C ILE A 9 -2.38 4.45 6.40
N GLY A 10 -3.02 3.43 5.93
CA GLY A 10 -4.29 3.59 5.27
C GLY A 10 -5.03 2.27 5.16
N ASN A 11 -6.07 2.27 4.36
CA ASN A 11 -6.90 1.09 4.20
C ASN A 11 -6.81 0.55 2.79
N LEU A 12 -6.80 -0.77 2.68
CA LEU A 12 -6.69 -1.38 1.36
C LEU A 12 -7.98 -1.21 0.59
N GLY A 13 -7.85 -0.80 -0.67
CA GLY A 13 -9.03 -0.62 -1.51
C GLY A 13 -9.45 -1.89 -2.19
N ALA A 14 -8.61 -2.90 -2.16
CA ALA A 14 -8.91 -4.18 -2.77
C ALA A 14 -8.03 -5.25 -2.14
N THR A 15 -8.41 -6.49 -2.30
CA THR A 15 -7.58 -7.59 -1.84
C THR A 15 -6.30 -7.58 -2.69
N PRO A 16 -5.14 -7.77 -2.08
CA PRO A 16 -3.90 -7.71 -2.84
C PRO A 16 -3.84 -8.73 -3.97
N GLU A 17 -3.25 -8.31 -5.07
CA GLU A 17 -3.07 -9.23 -6.19
C GLU A 17 -1.65 -9.74 -6.13
N VAL A 18 -1.48 -11.05 -6.19
CA VAL A 18 -0.17 -11.65 -6.07
C VAL A 18 0.12 -12.49 -7.28
N ARG A 19 1.31 -12.38 -7.79
CA ARG A 19 1.73 -13.24 -8.90
C ARG A 19 3.16 -13.65 -8.70
N THR A 20 3.57 -14.65 -9.46
CA THR A 20 4.93 -15.17 -9.38
C THR A 20 5.67 -14.77 -10.63
N LEU A 21 6.85 -14.21 -10.45
CA LEU A 21 7.67 -13.83 -11.57
C LEU A 21 8.39 -15.04 -12.14
N PRO A 22 8.92 -14.94 -13.37
CA PRO A 22 9.67 -16.05 -13.94
C PRO A 22 10.82 -16.51 -13.07
N SER A 23 11.33 -15.62 -12.24
CA SER A 23 12.41 -15.99 -11.34
C SER A 23 11.93 -16.81 -10.16
N GLY A 24 10.63 -16.96 -10.00
CA GLY A 24 10.08 -17.66 -8.84
C GLY A 24 9.73 -16.74 -7.69
N GLN A 25 10.05 -15.47 -7.79
CA GLN A 25 9.78 -14.54 -6.72
C GLN A 25 8.34 -14.07 -6.75
N SER A 26 7.72 -13.96 -5.60
CA SER A 26 6.34 -13.47 -5.50
C SER A 26 6.31 -11.96 -5.51
N VAL A 27 5.29 -11.39 -6.11
CA VAL A 27 5.09 -9.94 -6.13
C VAL A 27 3.63 -9.67 -5.77
N ALA A 28 3.41 -8.78 -4.84
CA ALA A 28 2.07 -8.38 -4.46
C ALA A 28 1.87 -6.91 -4.79
N ASN A 29 0.73 -6.60 -5.39
CA ASN A 29 0.37 -5.22 -5.67
C ASN A 29 -0.79 -4.84 -4.76
N LEU A 30 -0.64 -3.71 -4.08
CA LEU A 30 -1.65 -3.25 -3.17
C LEU A 30 -2.08 -1.85 -3.54
N SER A 31 -3.33 -1.54 -3.28
CA SER A 31 -3.86 -0.21 -3.48
C SER A 31 -4.28 0.29 -2.11
N LEU A 32 -3.65 1.35 -1.63
CA LEU A 32 -3.88 1.83 -0.28
C LEU A 32 -4.41 3.24 -0.31
N ALA A 33 -5.47 3.49 0.42
CA ALA A 33 -6.07 4.82 0.50
C ALA A 33 -5.73 5.49 1.81
N THR A 34 -5.22 6.71 1.72
CA THR A 34 -5.04 7.52 2.92
C THR A 34 -6.03 8.66 2.81
N THR A 35 -6.75 8.92 3.88
CA THR A 35 -7.77 9.95 3.88
C THR A 35 -7.44 11.00 4.92
N GLU A 36 -7.45 12.25 4.48
CA GLU A 36 -7.21 13.36 5.36
C GLU A 36 -8.48 14.16 5.49
N ARG A 37 -8.76 14.66 6.68
CA ARG A 37 -9.88 15.53 6.88
C ARG A 37 -9.35 16.88 7.30
N PHE A 38 -9.92 17.92 6.75
CA PHE A 38 -9.46 19.25 7.07
C PHE A 38 -10.61 20.23 6.95
N THR A 39 -10.44 21.43 7.48
CA THR A 39 -11.45 22.47 7.39
C THR A 39 -10.94 23.51 6.41
N ASP A 40 -11.79 23.84 5.42
CA ASP A 40 -11.34 24.75 4.41
C ASP A 40 -11.47 26.20 4.91
N ARG A 41 -11.12 27.17 4.05
CA ARG A 41 -11.14 28.55 4.44
C ARG A 41 -12.48 29.02 4.84
N ASN A 42 -13.53 28.47 4.34
CA ASN A 42 -14.87 28.92 4.67
C ASN A 42 -15.48 28.17 5.83
N GLY A 43 -14.68 27.40 6.54
CA GLY A 43 -15.22 26.67 7.67
C GLY A 43 -15.87 25.35 7.32
N GLY A 44 -15.87 24.98 6.05
CA GLY A 44 -16.49 23.72 5.65
C GLY A 44 -15.57 22.56 5.88
N LYS A 45 -16.10 21.43 6.29
CA LYS A 45 -15.30 20.26 6.50
C LYS A 45 -15.09 19.53 5.19
N GLN A 46 -13.85 19.23 4.89
CA GLN A 46 -13.47 18.60 3.64
C GLN A 46 -12.70 17.33 3.89
N GLN A 47 -12.65 16.49 2.88
CA GLN A 47 -11.96 15.23 2.99
C GLN A 47 -11.23 14.98 1.69
N ARG A 48 -10.02 14.49 1.76
CA ARG A 48 -9.25 14.18 0.58
C ARG A 48 -8.69 12.78 0.70
N THR A 49 -8.87 11.98 -0.30
CA THR A 49 -8.34 10.62 -0.33
C THR A 49 -7.27 10.53 -1.39
N GLU A 50 -6.13 9.99 -1.00
CA GLU A 50 -5.04 9.79 -1.92
C GLU A 50 -4.83 8.30 -2.07
N TRP A 51 -4.67 7.82 -3.29
CA TRP A 51 -4.45 6.41 -3.53
C TRP A 51 -2.99 6.14 -3.80
N HIS A 52 -2.43 5.19 -3.08
CA HIS A 52 -1.02 4.85 -3.20
C HIS A 52 -0.89 3.46 -3.77
N ARG A 53 0.03 3.30 -4.73
CA ARG A 53 0.27 2.00 -5.31
C ARG A 53 1.48 1.41 -4.61
N ILE A 54 1.35 0.24 -4.06
CA ILE A 54 2.39 -0.37 -3.26
C ILE A 54 2.75 -1.71 -3.85
N VAL A 55 4.04 -2.00 -3.90
CA VAL A 55 4.54 -3.26 -4.43
C VAL A 55 5.38 -3.91 -3.35
N ALA A 56 5.12 -5.19 -3.10
CA ALA A 56 5.89 -5.96 -2.14
C ALA A 56 6.46 -7.17 -2.85
N PHE A 57 7.64 -7.61 -2.45
CA PHE A 57 8.30 -8.72 -3.09
C PHE A 57 8.63 -9.84 -2.11
N GLY A 58 8.73 -11.05 -2.62
CA GLY A 58 9.22 -12.18 -1.86
C GLY A 58 8.34 -12.56 -0.69
N LYS A 59 8.97 -12.80 0.46
CA LYS A 59 8.23 -13.24 1.61
C LYS A 59 7.19 -12.25 2.05
N LEU A 60 7.48 -10.97 1.93
CA LEU A 60 6.53 -9.94 2.30
C LEU A 60 5.29 -10.04 1.42
N ALA A 61 5.47 -10.32 0.12
CA ALA A 61 4.34 -10.48 -0.78
C ALA A 61 3.49 -11.68 -0.37
N GLU A 62 4.13 -12.76 0.03
CA GLU A 62 3.41 -13.95 0.44
C GLU A 62 2.60 -13.70 1.70
N THR A 63 3.18 -12.97 2.63
CA THR A 63 2.49 -12.65 3.87
C THR A 63 1.28 -11.75 3.58
N CYS A 64 1.42 -10.82 2.66
CA CYS A 64 0.30 -9.97 2.31
C CYS A 64 -0.83 -10.81 1.69
N ALA A 65 -0.47 -11.76 0.82
CA ALA A 65 -1.49 -12.58 0.20
C ALA A 65 -2.24 -13.41 1.23
N GLU A 66 -1.55 -13.83 2.26
CA GLU A 66 -2.16 -14.69 3.23
C GLU A 66 -3.04 -13.97 4.23
N TYR A 67 -2.68 -12.77 4.62
CA TYR A 67 -3.37 -12.11 5.73
C TYR A 67 -4.14 -10.84 5.37
N LEU A 68 -3.95 -10.26 4.22
CA LEU A 68 -4.60 -8.99 3.93
C LEU A 68 -5.80 -9.14 3.00
N SER A 69 -6.77 -8.30 3.20
CA SER A 69 -7.93 -8.28 2.33
C SER A 69 -8.46 -6.87 2.25
N LYS A 70 -9.41 -6.65 1.36
CA LYS A 70 -9.98 -5.34 1.15
C LYS A 70 -10.48 -4.74 2.46
N GLY A 71 -10.21 -3.48 2.66
CA GLY A 71 -10.67 -2.76 3.85
C GLY A 71 -9.73 -2.80 5.02
N ARG A 72 -8.73 -3.69 4.99
CA ARG A 72 -7.85 -3.82 6.12
C ARG A 72 -6.95 -2.63 6.27
N GLN A 73 -6.69 -2.22 7.48
CA GLN A 73 -5.78 -1.10 7.72
C GLN A 73 -4.36 -1.61 7.86
N VAL A 74 -3.43 -0.96 7.21
CA VAL A 74 -2.02 -1.37 7.27
C VAL A 74 -1.10 -0.18 7.33
N TYR A 75 0.06 -0.41 7.89
CA TYR A 75 1.16 0.56 7.93
C TYR A 75 2.17 0.05 6.92
N VAL A 76 2.63 0.92 6.03
CA VAL A 76 3.60 0.55 5.03
C VAL A 76 4.77 1.50 5.08
N GLU A 77 5.96 0.97 5.06
CA GLU A 77 7.16 1.77 5.01
C GLU A 77 8.00 1.27 3.85
N GLY A 78 8.50 2.14 3.03
CA GLY A 78 9.32 1.76 1.90
C GLY A 78 9.94 2.94 1.22
N ARG A 79 10.21 2.80 -0.07
CA ARG A 79 10.83 3.87 -0.84
C ARG A 79 9.98 4.14 -2.07
N LEU A 80 10.11 5.34 -2.58
CA LEU A 80 9.35 5.75 -3.73
C LEU A 80 10.15 5.44 -4.98
N THR A 81 9.52 4.90 -5.99
CA THR A 81 10.18 4.62 -7.23
C THR A 81 9.24 4.92 -8.37
N THR A 82 9.79 5.38 -9.49
CA THR A 82 8.99 5.68 -10.67
C THR A 82 9.56 4.88 -11.81
N ARG A 83 8.71 4.25 -12.56
CA ARG A 83 9.16 3.52 -13.73
C ARG A 83 8.31 3.88 -14.93
N ALA A 84 8.89 3.73 -16.10
CA ALA A 84 8.23 4.05 -17.34
C ALA A 84 7.69 2.78 -17.97
N TYR A 85 6.60 2.90 -18.67
CA TYR A 85 6.04 1.78 -19.41
C TYR A 85 5.36 2.31 -20.65
N ASP A 86 5.14 1.46 -21.63
CA ASP A 86 4.49 1.89 -22.85
C ASP A 86 2.98 1.77 -22.67
N ALA A 87 2.28 2.82 -23.05
CA ALA A 87 0.85 2.81 -22.91
C ALA A 87 0.25 1.79 -23.88
N LYS A 88 -0.76 1.08 -23.43
CA LYS A 88 -1.37 0.04 -24.26
C LYS A 88 -2.03 0.59 -25.48
N ASP A 89 -2.46 1.84 -25.44
CA ASP A 89 -3.14 2.41 -26.57
C ASP A 89 -2.16 3.03 -27.58
N GLY A 90 -0.87 2.86 -27.37
CA GLY A 90 0.09 3.39 -28.31
C GLY A 90 0.38 4.87 -28.17
N SER A 91 -0.12 5.50 -27.13
CA SER A 91 0.05 6.94 -27.01
C SER A 91 1.45 7.33 -26.52
N GLY A 92 2.34 6.40 -26.33
CA GLY A 92 3.69 6.72 -25.91
C GLY A 92 4.00 6.24 -24.52
N LYS A 93 5.06 6.80 -23.94
CA LYS A 93 5.48 6.36 -22.64
C LYS A 93 4.67 6.98 -21.53
N ARG A 94 4.42 6.21 -20.52
CA ARG A 94 3.76 6.68 -19.32
C ARG A 94 4.62 6.36 -18.13
N TYR A 95 4.40 7.05 -17.04
CA TYR A 95 5.20 6.84 -15.84
C TYR A 95 4.30 6.44 -14.69
N ARG A 96 4.79 5.58 -13.84
CA ARG A 96 4.02 5.13 -12.69
C ARG A 96 4.89 5.23 -11.47
N THR A 97 4.42 5.92 -10.45
CA THR A 97 5.12 6.05 -9.20
C THR A 97 4.54 5.07 -8.20
N GLU A 98 5.41 4.31 -7.57
CA GLU A 98 5.00 3.27 -6.65
C GLU A 98 5.84 3.32 -5.39
N ILE A 99 5.32 2.75 -4.32
CA ILE A 99 6.07 2.59 -3.09
C ILE A 99 6.51 1.13 -3.06
N VAL A 100 7.81 0.89 -3.01
CA VAL A 100 8.32 -0.46 -2.88
C VAL A 100 8.46 -0.71 -1.39
N ALA A 101 7.62 -1.58 -0.86
CA ALA A 101 7.55 -1.79 0.57
C ALA A 101 8.75 -2.54 1.12
N ARG A 102 9.24 -2.07 2.28
CA ARG A 102 10.28 -2.78 2.98
C ARG A 102 9.63 -3.44 4.17
N GLN A 103 8.59 -2.83 4.73
CA GLN A 103 7.94 -3.34 5.91
C GLN A 103 6.47 -3.04 5.84
N ILE A 104 5.64 -3.99 6.19
CA ILE A 104 4.20 -3.80 6.24
C ILE A 104 3.74 -4.36 7.58
N ARG A 105 2.96 -3.57 8.34
CA ARG A 105 2.42 -4.02 9.59
C ARG A 105 0.91 -4.00 9.51
N PHE A 106 0.27 -5.03 10.00
CA PHE A 106 -1.17 -5.15 9.92
C PHE A 106 -1.76 -4.45 11.14
N LEU A 107 -2.59 -3.47 10.89
CA LEU A 107 -3.23 -2.74 11.96
C LEU A 107 -4.71 -3.06 11.95
N GLY A 108 -5.41 -2.44 12.79
CA GLY A 108 -6.83 -2.58 12.78
C GLY A 108 -7.29 -3.67 13.64
N ARG A 109 -8.52 -3.95 13.64
CA ARG A 109 -9.08 -4.69 14.46
C ARG A 109 -9.53 -5.83 14.07
N ARG A 110 -9.92 -6.29 14.68
CA ARG A 110 -10.25 -7.32 14.65
C ARG A 110 -11.10 -7.92 14.16
N GLY A 111 -11.95 -7.63 14.19
CA GLY A 111 -12.91 -8.42 13.71
C GLY A 111 -12.28 -9.00 12.59
N ASP A 112 -11.76 -8.14 12.00
CA ASP A 112 -11.24 -8.62 10.89
C ASP A 112 -10.10 -9.31 11.27
N ALA A 113 -9.65 -9.02 12.21
CA ALA A 113 -8.55 -9.59 12.47
C ALA A 113 -8.70 -10.67 13.31
N ALA A 114 -9.54 -11.33 13.14
CA ALA A 114 -9.71 -12.41 13.94
C ALA A 114 -8.38 -12.99 14.07
N GLY A 115 -7.96 -13.21 14.98
CA GLY A 115 -6.71 -13.83 15.09
C GLY A 115 -5.59 -12.95 15.00
N GLN A 116 -5.80 -11.75 14.81
CA GLN A 116 -4.71 -10.98 14.65
C GLN A 116 -4.29 -10.52 15.97
N PRO A 117 -3.17 -10.65 16.36
CA PRO A 117 -2.68 -10.24 17.62
C PRO A 117 -2.57 -8.81 17.56
N ALA A 118 -3.49 -8.24 17.93
CA ALA A 118 -3.55 -6.91 17.87
C ALA A 118 -2.40 -6.32 18.39
N ALA A 119 -2.07 -6.68 19.37
CA ALA A 119 -1.10 -6.05 19.96
C ALA A 119 0.01 -5.86 19.17
N SER A 120 0.31 -6.76 18.62
CA SER A 120 1.51 -6.69 18.08
C SER A 120 1.67 -5.53 17.37
N GLU A 121 0.76 -5.00 17.11
CA GLU A 121 0.97 -4.17 16.29
C GLU A 121 1.14 -2.99 16.64
N ALA A 122 0.66 -2.60 17.24
CA ALA A 122 0.67 -1.33 17.56
C ALA A 122 1.89 -0.92 18.06
N PRO A 123 2.79 -0.93 17.51
CA PRO A 123 3.95 -0.56 18.04
C PRO A 123 4.18 0.87 17.97
N PHE A 124 3.50 1.62 17.69
CA PHE A 124 3.85 2.96 17.81
C PHE A 124 2.84 3.71 18.64
#